data_6deb117f88386d213baa58ccd2190905
#
_entry.id   6deb117f88386d213baa58ccd2190905
#
_cell.length_a   1.000
_cell.length_b   1.000
_cell.length_c   1.000
_cell.angle_alpha   90.00
_cell.angle_beta   90.00
_cell.angle_gamma   90.00
#
_symmetry.space_group_name_H-M   'P 1'
#
loop_
_entity.id
_entity.type
_entity.pdbx_description
1 polymer ?
#
loop_
_entity_poly.entity_id
_entity_poly.type
_entity_poly.pdbx_seq_one_letter_code
_entity_poly.pdbx_strand_id
1 'polypeptide(L)'
;HRRYLWQDIQQFCGQFAPELRETIAYARVSSHDQKDDLERQAQRLEQYCTEQGFDNVTVLKDLGSGLNYHKKQFKQLLRMIALGQVAHLVLTHKDRLLRFGADIIFQLCQIHQTKVTILEHDNDISLEKSLVADVIELMTVFSARLHGSRSHKNKKAVKESVVMS
;
A
#
# COMPACT_ATOMS: atom_id res chain seq x y z
N HIS A 1 43.47 4.39 -7.43
CA HIS A 1 42.20 5.08 -7.23
C HIS A 1 41.28 4.73 -8.40
N ARG A 2 40.23 3.94 -8.15
CA ARG A 2 39.13 3.71 -9.15
C ARG A 2 38.30 4.97 -9.20
N ARG A 3 38.30 5.65 -10.33
CA ARG A 3 37.36 6.73 -10.64
C ARG A 3 36.14 6.10 -11.31
N TYR A 4 34.99 6.21 -10.70
CA TYR A 4 33.72 5.84 -11.32
C TYR A 4 33.22 7.04 -12.12
N LEU A 5 32.74 6.82 -13.34
CA LEU A 5 32.03 7.84 -14.09
C LEU A 5 30.71 8.14 -13.38
N TRP A 6 30.29 9.42 -13.40
CA TRP A 6 29.00 9.83 -12.80
C TRP A 6 27.82 9.02 -13.33
N GLN A 7 27.88 8.61 -14.59
CA GLN A 7 26.91 7.73 -15.23
C GLN A 7 26.84 6.34 -14.58
N ASP A 8 27.98 5.76 -14.20
CA ASP A 8 28.04 4.47 -13.52
C ASP A 8 27.44 4.57 -12.10
N ILE A 9 27.67 5.71 -11.42
CA ILE A 9 27.08 5.98 -10.10
C ILE A 9 25.56 6.16 -10.21
N GLN A 10 25.07 6.85 -11.22
CA GLN A 10 23.63 7.02 -11.47
C GLN A 10 22.96 5.67 -11.78
N GLN A 11 23.61 4.81 -12.55
CA GLN A 11 23.13 3.45 -12.84
C GLN A 11 23.12 2.56 -11.58
N PHE A 12 24.12 2.72 -10.72
CA PHE A 12 24.20 2.01 -9.45
C PHE A 12 23.20 2.53 -8.39
N CYS A 13 22.85 3.81 -8.45
CA CYS A 13 21.84 4.44 -7.58
C CYS A 13 20.40 4.21 -8.05
N GLY A 14 20.17 3.36 -9.06
CA GLY A 14 18.82 2.97 -9.50
C GLY A 14 18.05 4.07 -10.22
N GLN A 15 18.74 5.05 -10.81
CA GLN A 15 18.10 5.97 -11.74
C GLN A 15 17.91 5.25 -13.08
N PHE A 16 16.78 4.58 -13.25
CA PHE A 16 16.38 4.07 -14.55
C PHE A 16 16.27 5.23 -15.55
N ALA A 17 16.69 4.95 -16.80
CA ALA A 17 16.42 5.88 -17.88
C ALA A 17 14.92 6.21 -17.89
N PRO A 18 14.51 7.48 -18.07
CA PRO A 18 13.11 7.87 -18.02
C PRO A 18 12.19 7.03 -18.92
N GLU A 19 12.71 6.54 -20.03
CA GLU A 19 12.02 5.71 -21.02
C GLU A 19 11.70 4.27 -20.55
N LEU A 20 12.34 3.80 -19.48
CA LEU A 20 12.15 2.45 -18.92
C LEU A 20 11.26 2.44 -17.68
N ARG A 21 10.75 3.59 -17.26
CA ARG A 21 9.91 3.69 -16.06
C ARG A 21 8.45 3.39 -16.40
N GLU A 22 7.80 2.64 -15.53
CA GLU A 22 6.42 2.19 -15.71
C GLU A 22 5.41 3.18 -15.11
N THR A 23 4.19 3.18 -15.65
CA THR A 23 3.02 3.74 -15.01
C THR A 23 2.33 2.64 -14.21
N ILE A 24 2.19 2.83 -12.90
CA ILE A 24 1.51 1.88 -12.02
C ILE A 24 0.15 2.42 -11.64
N ALA A 25 -0.89 1.66 -11.96
CA ALA A 25 -2.23 1.87 -11.46
C ALA A 25 -2.48 0.92 -10.28
N TYR A 26 -2.81 1.46 -9.09
CA TYR A 26 -3.00 0.63 -7.90
C TYR A 26 -4.43 0.70 -7.39
N ALA A 27 -5.08 -0.47 -7.30
CA ALA A 27 -6.42 -0.65 -6.79
C ALA A 27 -6.43 -1.53 -5.53
N ARG A 28 -7.33 -1.23 -4.58
CA ARG A 28 -7.47 -2.00 -3.34
C ARG A 28 -8.89 -1.97 -2.82
N VAL A 29 -9.33 -3.12 -2.28
CA VAL A 29 -10.51 -3.24 -1.41
C VAL A 29 -10.15 -3.99 -0.14
N SER A 30 -10.94 -3.82 0.93
CA SER A 30 -10.61 -4.38 2.25
C SER A 30 -11.05 -5.83 2.40
N SER A 31 -12.10 -6.26 1.72
CA SER A 31 -12.73 -7.57 1.93
C SER A 31 -13.15 -8.27 0.63
N HIS A 32 -13.38 -9.59 0.72
CA HIS A 32 -13.70 -10.45 -0.42
C HIS A 32 -15.04 -10.15 -1.10
N ASP A 33 -16.03 -9.65 -0.38
CA ASP A 33 -17.33 -9.22 -0.89
C ASP A 33 -17.23 -7.98 -1.79
N GLN A 34 -16.09 -7.29 -1.78
CA GLN A 34 -15.82 -6.11 -2.59
C GLN A 34 -15.02 -6.41 -3.89
N LYS A 35 -14.96 -7.66 -4.34
CA LYS A 35 -14.19 -8.01 -5.55
C LYS A 35 -14.64 -7.28 -6.80
N ASP A 36 -15.96 -7.12 -6.97
CA ASP A 36 -16.51 -6.39 -8.11
C ASP A 36 -16.12 -4.89 -8.06
N ASP A 37 -16.02 -4.33 -6.87
CA ASP A 37 -15.52 -2.97 -6.67
C ASP A 37 -14.03 -2.86 -7.04
N LEU A 38 -13.24 -3.87 -6.71
CA LEU A 38 -11.82 -3.93 -7.09
C LEU A 38 -11.65 -3.94 -8.61
N GLU A 39 -12.43 -4.74 -9.32
CA GLU A 39 -12.39 -4.78 -10.79
C GLU A 39 -12.86 -3.45 -11.41
N ARG A 40 -13.92 -2.84 -10.89
CA ARG A 40 -14.38 -1.50 -11.35
C ARG A 40 -13.31 -0.43 -11.14
N GLN A 41 -12.60 -0.45 -9.99
CA GLN A 41 -11.48 0.45 -9.74
C GLN A 41 -10.37 0.23 -10.76
N ALA A 42 -9.98 -1.02 -11.00
CA ALA A 42 -8.92 -1.36 -11.94
C ALA A 42 -9.25 -0.89 -13.36
N GLN A 43 -10.46 -1.20 -13.86
CA GLN A 43 -10.93 -0.78 -15.19
C GLN A 43 -10.92 0.75 -15.34
N ARG A 44 -11.37 1.47 -14.31
CA ARG A 44 -11.36 2.93 -14.33
C ARG A 44 -9.96 3.51 -14.39
N LEU A 45 -9.02 2.94 -13.65
CA LEU A 45 -7.60 3.34 -13.67
C LEU A 45 -6.97 3.06 -15.03
N GLU A 46 -7.25 1.89 -15.63
CA GLU A 46 -6.78 1.52 -16.97
C GLU A 46 -7.33 2.48 -18.04
N GLN A 47 -8.63 2.76 -17.98
CA GLN A 47 -9.26 3.71 -18.89
C GLN A 47 -8.60 5.08 -18.79
N TYR A 48 -8.42 5.61 -17.59
CA TYR A 48 -7.74 6.88 -17.38
C TYR A 48 -6.32 6.87 -17.95
N CYS A 49 -5.55 5.83 -17.69
CA CYS A 49 -4.18 5.71 -18.22
C CYS A 49 -4.17 5.70 -19.76
N THR A 50 -5.13 5.00 -20.38
CA THR A 50 -5.29 4.98 -21.83
C THR A 50 -5.67 6.37 -22.39
N GLU A 51 -6.60 7.05 -21.76
CA GLU A 51 -7.03 8.41 -22.17
C GLU A 51 -5.90 9.44 -22.04
N GLN A 52 -4.99 9.26 -21.07
CA GLN A 52 -3.81 10.10 -20.90
C GLN A 52 -2.64 9.70 -21.82
N GLY A 53 -2.76 8.63 -22.60
CA GLY A 53 -1.71 8.13 -23.47
C GLY A 53 -0.49 7.60 -22.71
N PHE A 54 -0.67 7.05 -21.51
CA PHE A 54 0.44 6.45 -20.77
C PHE A 54 0.84 5.12 -21.38
N ASP A 55 2.13 4.96 -21.66
CA ASP A 55 2.74 3.72 -22.07
C ASP A 55 3.15 2.88 -20.84
N ASN A 56 3.36 1.57 -21.06
CA ASN A 56 3.85 0.64 -20.02
C ASN A 56 3.03 0.69 -18.72
N VAL A 57 1.71 0.53 -18.83
CA VAL A 57 0.80 0.54 -17.69
C VAL A 57 0.72 -0.84 -17.05
N THR A 58 1.04 -0.93 -15.77
CA THR A 58 0.85 -2.14 -14.94
C THR A 58 -0.19 -1.87 -13.87
N VAL A 59 -1.24 -2.70 -13.82
CA VAL A 59 -2.29 -2.62 -12.81
C VAL A 59 -2.01 -3.58 -11.67
N LEU A 60 -1.81 -3.04 -10.48
CA LEU A 60 -1.61 -3.80 -9.26
C LEU A 60 -2.90 -3.81 -8.43
N LYS A 61 -3.39 -5.01 -8.09
CA LYS A 61 -4.63 -5.20 -7.33
C LYS A 61 -4.37 -5.93 -6.03
N ASP A 62 -4.75 -5.34 -4.90
CA ASP A 62 -4.68 -5.98 -3.59
C ASP A 62 -6.07 -6.15 -2.95
N LEU A 63 -6.26 -7.31 -2.34
CA LEU A 63 -7.39 -7.60 -1.48
C LEU A 63 -6.89 -7.65 -0.03
N GLY A 64 -7.30 -6.71 0.78
CA GLY A 64 -6.90 -6.62 2.19
C GLY A 64 -6.98 -5.20 2.74
N SER A 65 -7.03 -5.10 4.06
CA SER A 65 -7.17 -3.86 4.80
C SER A 65 -6.13 -2.79 4.43
N GLY A 66 -6.53 -1.53 4.48
CA GLY A 66 -5.65 -0.38 4.38
C GLY A 66 -4.63 -0.27 5.53
N LEU A 67 -4.85 -1.02 6.61
CA LEU A 67 -3.94 -1.13 7.76
C LEU A 67 -2.88 -2.22 7.58
N ASN A 68 -3.06 -3.11 6.61
CA ASN A 68 -2.11 -4.18 6.34
C ASN A 68 -1.00 -3.71 5.38
N TYR A 69 0.20 -3.51 5.90
CA TYR A 69 1.40 -3.14 5.13
C TYR A 69 2.08 -4.33 4.45
N HIS A 70 1.60 -5.55 4.68
CA HIS A 70 2.22 -6.78 4.16
C HIS A 70 1.58 -7.31 2.88
N LYS A 71 0.62 -6.57 2.28
CA LYS A 71 0.01 -6.92 1.00
C LYS A 71 1.05 -7.11 -0.10
N LYS A 72 0.84 -8.11 -0.94
CA LYS A 72 1.83 -8.53 -1.94
C LYS A 72 2.11 -7.44 -2.98
N GLN A 73 1.06 -6.91 -3.58
CA GLN A 73 1.21 -5.91 -4.64
C GLN A 73 1.66 -4.56 -4.07
N PHE A 74 1.23 -4.21 -2.87
CA PHE A 74 1.71 -3.02 -2.18
C PHE A 74 3.24 -3.07 -1.92
N LYS A 75 3.76 -4.21 -1.46
CA LYS A 75 5.21 -4.41 -1.30
C LYS A 75 5.97 -4.31 -2.62
N GLN A 76 5.39 -4.87 -3.68
CA GLN A 76 5.96 -4.75 -5.03
C GLN A 76 6.02 -3.29 -5.47
N LEU A 77 4.91 -2.54 -5.31
CA LEU A 77 4.84 -1.11 -5.62
C LEU A 77 5.92 -0.33 -4.86
N LEU A 78 6.04 -0.53 -3.54
CA LEU A 78 7.06 0.15 -2.74
C LEU A 78 8.48 -0.14 -3.24
N ARG A 79 8.76 -1.39 -3.58
CA ARG A 79 10.05 -1.80 -4.14
C ARG A 79 10.34 -1.11 -5.47
N MET A 80 9.35 -1.07 -6.37
CA MET A 80 9.48 -0.41 -7.66
C MET A 80 9.72 1.10 -7.51
N ILE A 81 9.00 1.77 -6.60
CA ILE A 81 9.22 3.20 -6.31
C ILE A 81 10.64 3.41 -5.77
N ALA A 82 11.06 2.63 -4.77
CA ALA A 82 12.38 2.73 -4.15
C ALA A 82 13.54 2.48 -5.13
N LEU A 83 13.30 1.66 -6.15
CA LEU A 83 14.26 1.41 -7.23
C LEU A 83 14.16 2.45 -8.37
N GLY A 84 13.28 3.45 -8.27
CA GLY A 84 13.11 4.47 -9.30
C GLY A 84 12.45 3.97 -10.60
N GLN A 85 11.78 2.82 -10.56
CA GLN A 85 11.16 2.17 -11.72
C GLN A 85 9.78 2.74 -12.10
N VAL A 86 9.19 3.59 -11.25
CA VAL A 86 7.85 4.13 -11.43
C VAL A 86 7.90 5.57 -11.90
N ALA A 87 7.38 5.86 -13.09
CA ALA A 87 7.20 7.21 -13.60
C ALA A 87 5.93 7.86 -13.03
N HIS A 88 4.81 7.13 -13.08
CA HIS A 88 3.53 7.59 -12.58
C HIS A 88 2.90 6.55 -11.66
N LEU A 89 2.31 7.01 -10.56
CA LEU A 89 1.43 6.25 -9.69
C LEU A 89 0.02 6.83 -9.79
N VAL A 90 -0.94 6.01 -10.23
CA VAL A 90 -2.34 6.41 -10.42
C VAL A 90 -3.22 5.67 -9.42
N LEU A 91 -4.05 6.40 -8.69
CA LEU A 91 -4.95 5.91 -7.64
C LEU A 91 -6.35 6.46 -7.86
N THR A 92 -7.40 5.71 -7.48
CA THR A 92 -8.75 6.27 -7.42
C THR A 92 -8.94 7.19 -6.22
N HIS A 93 -8.31 6.87 -5.07
CA HIS A 93 -8.35 7.66 -3.84
C HIS A 93 -7.08 7.38 -3.01
N LYS A 94 -6.59 8.35 -2.22
CA LYS A 94 -5.40 8.19 -1.37
C LYS A 94 -5.49 7.02 -0.40
N ASP A 95 -6.69 6.76 0.14
CA ASP A 95 -6.96 5.68 1.09
C ASP A 95 -6.87 4.29 0.46
N ARG A 96 -6.85 4.19 -0.88
CA ARG A 96 -6.60 2.91 -1.57
C ARG A 96 -5.16 2.46 -1.39
N LEU A 97 -4.24 3.40 -1.26
CA LEU A 97 -2.83 3.07 -1.00
C LEU A 97 -2.66 2.52 0.43
N LEU A 98 -2.94 3.36 1.41
CA LEU A 98 -2.91 3.05 2.85
C LEU A 98 -3.99 3.86 3.57
N ARG A 99 -4.54 3.32 4.65
CA ARG A 99 -5.46 4.05 5.52
C ARG A 99 -4.74 5.15 6.30
N PHE A 100 -3.53 4.84 6.77
CA PHE A 100 -2.67 5.80 7.46
C PHE A 100 -1.27 5.76 6.83
N GLY A 101 -0.59 6.91 6.83
CA GLY A 101 0.79 7.01 6.37
C GLY A 101 0.96 7.05 4.85
N ALA A 102 -0.08 7.26 4.05
CA ALA A 102 0.03 7.45 2.60
C ALA A 102 0.97 8.62 2.26
N ASP A 103 1.02 9.65 3.09
CA ASP A 103 1.88 10.82 2.89
C ASP A 103 3.37 10.45 2.89
N ILE A 104 3.78 9.44 3.67
CA ILE A 104 5.16 8.93 3.67
C ILE A 104 5.49 8.33 2.29
N ILE A 105 4.56 7.60 1.70
CA ILE A 105 4.74 7.02 0.37
C ILE A 105 4.79 8.11 -0.70
N PHE A 106 3.98 9.16 -0.55
CA PHE A 106 4.01 10.30 -1.48
C PHE A 106 5.34 11.07 -1.39
N GLN A 107 5.93 11.23 -0.19
CA GLN A 107 7.28 11.75 -0.04
C GLN A 107 8.33 10.87 -0.74
N LEU A 108 8.21 9.54 -0.61
CA LEU A 108 9.08 8.61 -1.31
C LEU A 108 8.93 8.75 -2.84
N CYS A 109 7.70 8.87 -3.33
CA CYS A 109 7.42 9.15 -4.74
C CYS A 109 8.11 10.45 -5.20
N GLN A 110 8.04 11.51 -4.40
CA GLN A 110 8.68 12.78 -4.71
C GLN A 110 10.21 12.65 -4.79
N ILE A 111 10.84 11.95 -3.84
CA ILE A 111 12.29 11.69 -3.84
C ILE A 111 12.72 10.97 -5.12
N HIS A 112 11.95 9.99 -5.57
CA HIS A 112 12.22 9.20 -6.77
C HIS A 112 11.59 9.77 -8.05
N GLN A 113 11.10 11.01 -8.02
CA GLN A 113 10.49 11.69 -9.17
C GLN A 113 9.33 10.88 -9.79
N THR A 114 8.58 10.17 -8.96
CA THR A 114 7.34 9.48 -9.34
C THR A 114 6.18 10.47 -9.23
N LYS A 115 5.50 10.75 -10.34
CA LYS A 115 4.31 11.60 -10.34
C LYS A 115 3.12 10.83 -9.78
N VAL A 116 2.40 11.40 -8.81
CA VAL A 116 1.20 10.79 -8.24
C VAL A 116 -0.05 11.50 -8.79
N THR A 117 -1.01 10.71 -9.27
CA THR A 117 -2.32 11.19 -9.71
C THR A 117 -3.41 10.47 -8.95
N ILE A 118 -4.34 11.21 -8.37
CA ILE A 118 -5.48 10.69 -7.62
C ILE A 118 -6.76 11.12 -8.34
N LEU A 119 -7.59 10.13 -8.72
CA LEU A 119 -8.85 10.34 -9.44
C LEU A 119 -10.00 10.50 -8.44
N GLU A 120 -9.97 11.55 -7.62
CA GLU A 120 -10.99 11.75 -6.58
C GLU A 120 -12.41 11.79 -7.17
N HIS A 121 -13.32 11.02 -6.51
CA HIS A 121 -14.76 11.10 -6.73
C HIS A 121 -15.46 11.10 -5.37
N ASP A 122 -16.31 12.07 -5.15
CA ASP A 122 -16.96 12.37 -3.88
C ASP A 122 -17.98 11.29 -3.40
N ASN A 123 -18.32 10.29 -4.20
CA ASN A 123 -19.37 9.30 -3.87
C ASN A 123 -18.90 7.85 -4.03
N ASP A 124 -17.74 7.49 -3.49
CA ASP A 124 -17.28 6.09 -3.52
C ASP A 124 -17.81 5.30 -2.32
N ILE A 125 -19.02 4.70 -2.47
CA ILE A 125 -19.64 3.79 -1.49
C ILE A 125 -18.67 2.67 -1.09
N SER A 126 -17.80 2.26 -1.99
CA SER A 126 -16.76 1.25 -1.74
C SER A 126 -15.70 1.76 -0.77
N LEU A 127 -15.45 3.06 -0.72
CA LEU A 127 -14.54 3.69 0.24
C LEU A 127 -15.08 3.60 1.66
N GLU A 128 -16.36 3.91 1.87
CA GLU A 128 -17.04 3.80 3.18
C GLU A 128 -17.06 2.36 3.68
N LYS A 129 -17.42 1.40 2.83
CA LYS A 129 -17.39 -0.03 3.16
C LYS A 129 -16.00 -0.49 3.55
N SER A 130 -14.97 -0.04 2.84
CA SER A 130 -13.57 -0.34 3.16
C SER A 130 -13.16 0.28 4.50
N LEU A 131 -13.62 1.49 4.81
CA LEU A 131 -13.35 2.14 6.10
C LEU A 131 -13.94 1.34 7.25
N VAL A 132 -15.22 0.94 7.14
CA VAL A 132 -15.89 0.13 8.17
C VAL A 132 -15.17 -1.19 8.39
N ALA A 133 -14.79 -1.89 7.32
CA ALA A 133 -14.03 -3.14 7.40
C ALA A 133 -12.67 -2.95 8.10
N ASP A 134 -11.93 -1.90 7.76
CA ASP A 134 -10.65 -1.55 8.39
C ASP A 134 -10.81 -1.25 9.89
N VAL A 135 -11.88 -0.55 10.30
CA VAL A 135 -12.19 -0.27 11.71
C VAL A 135 -12.51 -1.57 12.47
N ILE A 136 -13.31 -2.45 11.90
CA ILE A 136 -13.64 -3.75 12.51
C ILE A 136 -12.37 -4.59 12.70
N GLU A 137 -11.48 -4.64 11.71
CA GLU A 137 -10.20 -5.34 11.82
C GLU A 137 -9.35 -4.76 12.97
N LEU A 138 -9.22 -3.43 13.05
CA LEU A 138 -8.50 -2.76 14.12
C LEU A 138 -9.06 -3.11 15.50
N MET A 139 -10.38 -3.05 15.67
CA MET A 139 -11.08 -3.41 16.91
C MET A 139 -10.83 -4.86 17.29
N THR A 140 -10.86 -5.77 16.32
CA THR A 140 -10.60 -7.20 16.53
C THR A 140 -9.18 -7.44 17.03
N VAL A 141 -8.18 -6.85 16.37
CA VAL A 141 -6.76 -6.97 16.76
C VAL A 141 -6.53 -6.37 18.16
N PHE A 142 -7.14 -5.22 18.45
CA PHE A 142 -7.03 -4.55 19.73
C PHE A 142 -7.65 -5.42 20.86
N SER A 143 -8.86 -5.93 20.65
CA SER A 143 -9.55 -6.82 21.58
C SER A 143 -8.74 -8.09 21.87
N ALA A 144 -8.22 -8.73 20.83
CA ALA A 144 -7.38 -9.94 20.97
C ALA A 144 -6.12 -9.67 21.82
N ARG A 145 -5.46 -8.53 21.63
CA ARG A 145 -4.29 -8.14 22.44
C ARG A 145 -4.64 -7.86 23.89
N LEU A 146 -5.78 -7.18 24.16
CA LEU A 146 -6.25 -6.92 25.52
C LEU A 146 -6.57 -8.22 26.27
N HIS A 147 -7.26 -9.15 25.63
CA HIS A 147 -7.60 -10.44 26.22
C HIS A 147 -6.37 -11.33 26.39
N GLY A 148 -5.47 -11.35 25.41
CA GLY A 148 -4.20 -12.10 25.50
C GLY A 148 -3.31 -11.63 26.65
N SER A 149 -3.21 -10.34 26.87
CA SER A 149 -2.41 -9.75 27.97
C SER A 149 -2.98 -10.08 29.35
N ARG A 150 -4.31 -10.15 29.50
CA ARG A 150 -4.99 -10.54 30.74
C ARG A 150 -4.79 -12.03 31.05
N SER A 151 -4.86 -12.90 30.05
CA SER A 151 -4.63 -14.35 30.21
C SER A 151 -3.20 -14.65 30.65
N HIS A 152 -2.20 -13.95 30.16
CA HIS A 152 -0.79 -14.08 30.59
C HIS A 152 -0.57 -13.63 32.05
N LYS A 153 -1.20 -12.53 32.48
CA LYS A 153 -1.11 -12.07 33.87
C LYS A 153 -1.75 -13.05 34.83
N ASN A 154 -2.92 -13.60 34.49
CA ASN A 154 -3.59 -14.58 35.33
C ASN A 154 -2.79 -15.89 35.45
N LYS A 155 -2.17 -16.39 34.37
CA LYS A 155 -1.30 -17.60 34.43
C LYS A 155 -0.05 -17.36 35.29
N LYS A 156 0.49 -16.15 35.33
CA LYS A 156 1.66 -15.81 36.14
C LYS A 156 1.28 -15.75 37.64
N ALA A 157 0.16 -15.13 37.99
CA ALA A 157 -0.37 -15.05 39.35
C ALA A 157 -0.70 -16.45 39.94
N VAL A 158 -1.30 -17.34 39.14
CA VAL A 158 -1.59 -18.71 39.57
C VAL A 158 -0.31 -19.52 39.78
N LYS A 159 0.72 -19.35 38.95
CA LYS A 159 2.01 -20.03 39.17
C LYS A 159 2.73 -19.55 40.43
N GLU A 160 2.70 -18.25 40.71
CA GLU A 160 3.32 -17.69 41.91
C GLU A 160 2.59 -18.15 43.22
N SER A 161 1.28 -18.29 43.20
CA SER A 161 0.52 -18.80 44.35
C SER A 161 0.74 -20.31 44.64
N VAL A 162 1.04 -21.11 43.61
CA VAL A 162 1.31 -22.56 43.76
C VAL A 162 2.75 -22.82 44.25
N VAL A 163 3.68 -21.90 44.05
CA VAL A 163 5.08 -22.06 44.51
C VAL A 163 5.24 -21.63 46.00
N MET A 164 4.27 -20.90 46.55
CA MET A 164 4.28 -20.43 47.94
C MET A 164 3.45 -21.30 48.90
N SER A 165 2.91 -22.43 48.44
CA SER A 165 2.21 -23.46 49.23
C SER A 165 3.09 -24.70 49.39
#